data_c46f90c5a260329e3a924f4b844cc997
#
_entry.id   c46f90c5a260329e3a924f4b844cc997
#
_cell.length_a   1.000
_cell.length_b   1.000
_cell.length_c   1.000
_cell.angle_alpha   90.00
_cell.angle_beta   90.00
_cell.angle_gamma   90.00
#
_symmetry.space_group_name_H-M   'P 1'
#
loop_
_entity.id
_entity.type
_entity.pdbx_description
1 polymer ?
#
loop_
_entity_poly.entity_id
_entity_poly.type
_entity_poly.pdbx_seq_one_letter_code
_entity_poly.pdbx_strand_id
1 'polypeptide(L)'
;MFNKIIVFGSVILLLASSCHQTAQQETTRSQEDFKKIDFHAHYRHDREYLLPLLDKWNMQALLIDVAKEDTARNRSQWEALKAQYSKYPDRFFLCASFESSNIDDPSFADKIIAKLENDFANGARMVKVWKVHGMVTRDGSGKFIQIDDPRIQPVWDFLTEKKVPVIAHIGEPLQAWLPLQEGNPHAGYYRDHPEYHAYNFPEIPAWETIMAARDNWIAKNPNLTIVAAHMGSMSHDLDLVAERLDKYPNMLVETAARWPDIVLQDPEKVRNFFLKYQDRVMYGTDFEIDTPFDPSKKEDDMGRRDNMDKRFGLHWEYLSGNDSLFFDRGSFKTHTHSINLPDSVLRKFYYENAMGVLTGE
;
A
#
# COMPACT_ATOMS: atom_id res chain seq x y z
N MET A 1 -63.24 19.43 -77.85
CA MET A 1 -62.45 20.13 -76.81
C MET A 1 -62.30 19.13 -75.63
N PHE A 2 -61.17 18.49 -75.54
CA PHE A 2 -60.88 17.54 -74.47
C PHE A 2 -59.74 18.07 -73.61
N ASN A 3 -60.06 18.42 -72.38
CA ASN A 3 -59.09 18.85 -71.37
C ASN A 3 -58.36 17.55 -70.81
N LYS A 4 -57.06 17.53 -71.00
CA LYS A 4 -56.20 16.53 -70.29
C LYS A 4 -55.81 17.05 -68.95
N ILE A 5 -56.20 16.31 -67.90
CA ILE A 5 -55.77 16.52 -66.53
C ILE A 5 -54.45 15.67 -66.37
N ILE A 6 -53.35 16.41 -66.05
CA ILE A 6 -52.08 15.76 -65.65
C ILE A 6 -52.04 15.63 -64.16
N VAL A 7 -52.01 14.40 -63.65
CA VAL A 7 -51.80 14.11 -62.23
C VAL A 7 -50.31 13.96 -61.98
N PHE A 8 -49.75 14.86 -61.21
CA PHE A 8 -48.39 14.73 -60.70
C PHE A 8 -48.41 13.82 -59.42
N GLY A 9 -47.87 12.59 -59.55
CA GLY A 9 -47.64 11.73 -58.42
C GLY A 9 -46.33 12.12 -57.70
N SER A 10 -46.45 12.64 -56.51
CA SER A 10 -45.27 12.87 -55.63
C SER A 10 -44.83 11.55 -54.94
N VAL A 11 -43.68 11.04 -55.31
CA VAL A 11 -43.03 9.93 -54.65
C VAL A 11 -42.30 10.46 -53.43
N ILE A 12 -42.83 10.19 -52.24
CA ILE A 12 -42.12 10.46 -51.00
C ILE A 12 -41.15 9.32 -50.74
N LEU A 13 -39.85 9.58 -50.89
CA LEU A 13 -38.77 8.66 -50.49
C LEU A 13 -38.60 8.77 -48.94
N LEU A 14 -39.07 7.79 -48.20
CA LEU A 14 -38.76 7.62 -46.80
C LEU A 14 -37.32 7.06 -46.67
N LEU A 15 -36.37 7.93 -46.37
CA LEU A 15 -35.03 7.54 -45.92
C LEU A 15 -35.13 7.02 -44.49
N ALA A 16 -35.19 5.69 -44.33
CA ALA A 16 -35.01 5.05 -43.02
C ALA A 16 -33.52 5.18 -42.63
N SER A 17 -33.19 6.15 -41.80
CA SER A 17 -31.92 6.22 -41.12
C SER A 17 -31.83 5.09 -40.10
N SER A 18 -31.21 3.98 -40.49
CA SER A 18 -30.80 2.89 -39.58
C SER A 18 -29.68 3.41 -38.68
N CYS A 19 -30.02 3.88 -37.47
CA CYS A 19 -29.04 4.03 -36.40
C CYS A 19 -28.51 2.63 -36.04
N HIS A 20 -27.37 2.24 -36.60
CA HIS A 20 -26.56 1.19 -36.06
C HIS A 20 -25.97 1.70 -34.74
N GLN A 21 -26.65 1.45 -33.65
CA GLN A 21 -25.99 1.38 -32.35
C GLN A 21 -25.03 0.18 -32.41
N THR A 22 -23.78 0.47 -32.69
CA THR A 22 -22.69 -0.46 -32.35
C THR A 22 -22.75 -0.64 -30.83
N ALA A 23 -23.33 -1.75 -30.38
CA ALA A 23 -23.11 -2.22 -29.04
C ALA A 23 -21.58 -2.40 -28.91
N GLN A 24 -20.91 -1.48 -28.21
CA GLN A 24 -19.57 -1.73 -27.73
C GLN A 24 -19.70 -2.98 -26.87
N GLN A 25 -19.16 -4.11 -27.36
CA GLN A 25 -18.87 -5.26 -26.54
C GLN A 25 -17.99 -4.71 -25.41
N GLU A 26 -18.53 -4.59 -24.20
CA GLU A 26 -17.72 -4.45 -23.00
C GLU A 26 -16.82 -5.68 -22.94
N THR A 27 -15.59 -5.53 -23.38
CA THR A 27 -14.55 -6.51 -23.13
C THR A 27 -14.41 -6.60 -21.64
N THR A 28 -14.82 -7.72 -21.06
CA THR A 28 -14.68 -8.00 -19.65
C THR A 28 -13.20 -7.84 -19.29
N ARG A 29 -12.85 -6.84 -18.49
CA ARG A 29 -11.47 -6.60 -18.03
C ARG A 29 -10.98 -7.82 -17.27
N SER A 30 -9.96 -8.51 -17.79
CA SER A 30 -9.32 -9.59 -17.06
C SER A 30 -8.22 -9.03 -16.16
N GLN A 31 -8.20 -9.45 -14.91
CA GLN A 31 -7.14 -9.08 -13.97
C GLN A 31 -5.75 -9.56 -14.45
N GLU A 32 -5.69 -10.62 -15.28
CA GLU A 32 -4.46 -11.19 -15.81
C GLU A 32 -3.75 -10.26 -16.81
N ASP A 33 -4.50 -9.34 -17.46
CA ASP A 33 -3.96 -8.36 -18.41
C ASP A 33 -3.19 -7.22 -17.74
N PHE A 34 -3.23 -7.16 -16.41
CA PHE A 34 -2.59 -6.12 -15.61
C PHE A 34 -1.43 -6.70 -14.81
N LYS A 35 -0.22 -6.29 -15.13
CA LYS A 35 0.93 -6.53 -14.24
C LYS A 35 0.69 -5.85 -12.90
N LYS A 36 1.16 -6.48 -11.82
CA LYS A 36 1.00 -5.96 -10.46
C LYS A 36 2.29 -6.10 -9.67
N ILE A 37 2.49 -5.19 -8.73
CA ILE A 37 3.45 -5.31 -7.65
C ILE A 37 2.68 -5.13 -6.34
N ASP A 38 2.71 -6.15 -5.47
CA ASP A 38 2.37 -5.97 -4.08
C ASP A 38 3.53 -5.21 -3.42
N PHE A 39 3.35 -3.89 -3.28
CA PHE A 39 4.40 -2.98 -2.80
C PHE A 39 4.61 -3.06 -1.28
N HIS A 40 3.86 -3.92 -0.57
CA HIS A 40 3.98 -4.10 0.87
C HIS A 40 3.66 -5.54 1.26
N ALA A 41 4.66 -6.42 1.21
CA ALA A 41 4.53 -7.82 1.54
C ALA A 41 5.64 -8.31 2.49
N HIS A 42 5.32 -9.28 3.35
CA HIS A 42 6.23 -9.86 4.34
C HIS A 42 6.36 -11.39 4.13
N TYR A 43 6.66 -11.83 2.90
CA TYR A 43 6.82 -13.25 2.55
C TYR A 43 8.22 -13.74 2.95
N ARG A 44 8.45 -13.94 4.26
CA ARG A 44 9.75 -14.37 4.83
C ARG A 44 10.07 -15.82 4.55
N HIS A 45 9.06 -16.65 4.34
CA HIS A 45 9.21 -18.08 4.12
C HIS A 45 8.44 -18.54 2.90
N ASP A 46 8.98 -19.59 2.26
CA ASP A 46 8.38 -20.21 1.08
C ASP A 46 7.08 -20.97 1.41
N ARG A 47 6.16 -20.99 0.46
CA ARG A 47 4.94 -21.80 0.46
C ARG A 47 4.67 -22.31 -0.95
N GLU A 48 4.32 -23.59 -1.07
CA GLU A 48 3.99 -24.19 -2.37
C GLU A 48 2.93 -23.39 -3.14
N TYR A 49 2.01 -22.74 -2.46
CA TYR A 49 0.94 -21.97 -3.08
C TYR A 49 1.34 -20.55 -3.49
N LEU A 50 2.44 -20.00 -2.96
CA LEU A 50 2.74 -18.57 -3.11
C LEU A 50 2.99 -18.18 -4.56
N LEU A 51 3.94 -18.83 -5.23
CA LEU A 51 4.24 -18.49 -6.63
C LEU A 51 3.07 -18.78 -7.57
N PRO A 52 2.37 -19.93 -7.50
CA PRO A 52 1.17 -20.14 -8.29
C PRO A 52 0.07 -19.09 -8.06
N LEU A 53 -0.08 -18.60 -6.84
CA LEU A 53 -1.04 -17.53 -6.52
C LEU A 53 -0.61 -16.19 -7.14
N LEU A 54 0.67 -15.83 -7.02
CA LEU A 54 1.21 -14.62 -7.63
C LEU A 54 1.14 -14.70 -9.17
N ASP A 55 1.35 -15.89 -9.76
CA ASP A 55 1.20 -16.11 -11.21
C ASP A 55 -0.25 -15.87 -11.66
N LYS A 56 -1.22 -16.45 -10.95
CA LYS A 56 -2.66 -16.23 -11.19
C LYS A 56 -3.00 -14.74 -11.25
N TRP A 57 -2.36 -13.93 -10.42
CA TRP A 57 -2.64 -12.49 -10.31
C TRP A 57 -1.68 -11.62 -11.15
N ASN A 58 -0.78 -12.23 -11.95
CA ASN A 58 0.27 -11.53 -12.70
C ASN A 58 1.03 -10.53 -11.79
N MET A 59 1.53 -11.02 -10.63
CA MET A 59 2.00 -10.21 -9.52
C MET A 59 3.45 -10.55 -9.13
N GLN A 60 4.24 -9.51 -8.92
CA GLN A 60 5.51 -9.50 -8.19
C GLN A 60 5.28 -8.92 -6.79
N ALA A 61 6.28 -8.95 -5.90
CA ALA A 61 6.16 -8.35 -4.59
C ALA A 61 7.45 -7.68 -4.11
N LEU A 62 7.29 -6.59 -3.35
CA LEU A 62 8.36 -6.00 -2.56
C LEU A 62 8.37 -6.65 -1.18
N LEU A 63 9.42 -7.41 -0.89
CA LEU A 63 9.64 -8.05 0.39
C LEU A 63 10.21 -7.03 1.37
N ILE A 64 9.44 -6.72 2.41
CA ILE A 64 9.80 -5.67 3.37
C ILE A 64 10.31 -6.27 4.67
N ASP A 65 11.53 -5.88 5.05
CA ASP A 65 12.06 -6.08 6.39
C ASP A 65 11.46 -5.08 7.38
N VAL A 66 11.32 -5.51 8.64
CA VAL A 66 10.83 -4.67 9.75
C VAL A 66 11.76 -4.81 10.96
N ALA A 67 12.61 -3.81 11.15
CA ALA A 67 13.49 -3.78 12.33
C ALA A 67 12.70 -3.34 13.58
N LYS A 68 12.90 -4.09 14.66
CA LYS A 68 12.46 -3.80 16.02
C LYS A 68 13.69 -3.75 16.93
N GLU A 69 13.50 -3.54 18.21
CA GLU A 69 14.61 -3.50 19.20
C GLU A 69 15.30 -4.87 19.45
N ASP A 70 14.76 -5.96 18.89
CA ASP A 70 15.34 -7.30 18.98
C ASP A 70 16.31 -7.56 17.81
N THR A 71 17.60 -7.39 18.05
CA THR A 71 18.66 -7.57 17.05
C THR A 71 18.75 -8.99 16.50
N ALA A 72 18.50 -10.02 17.33
CA ALA A 72 18.55 -11.43 16.89
C ALA A 72 17.39 -11.72 15.94
N ARG A 73 16.18 -11.26 16.27
CA ARG A 73 15.00 -11.34 15.42
C ARG A 73 15.24 -10.61 14.09
N ASN A 74 15.72 -9.37 14.14
CA ASN A 74 15.97 -8.57 12.93
C ASN A 74 16.93 -9.28 11.98
N ARG A 75 18.02 -9.84 12.50
CA ARG A 75 18.97 -10.64 11.70
C ARG A 75 18.30 -11.86 11.07
N SER A 76 17.55 -12.64 11.85
CA SER A 76 16.87 -13.84 11.35
C SER A 76 15.88 -13.52 10.24
N GLN A 77 15.09 -12.43 10.40
CA GLN A 77 14.10 -12.02 9.40
C GLN A 77 14.77 -11.50 8.11
N TRP A 78 15.82 -10.71 8.25
CA TRP A 78 16.58 -10.22 7.10
C TRP A 78 17.20 -11.38 6.29
N GLU A 79 17.79 -12.37 6.96
CA GLU A 79 18.32 -13.56 6.28
C GLU A 79 17.23 -14.36 5.57
N ALA A 80 16.05 -14.50 6.18
CA ALA A 80 14.92 -15.18 5.54
C ALA A 80 14.44 -14.45 4.27
N LEU A 81 14.31 -13.12 4.32
CA LEU A 81 13.92 -12.32 3.14
C LEU A 81 14.97 -12.36 2.03
N LYS A 82 16.26 -12.29 2.38
CA LYS A 82 17.35 -12.45 1.39
C LYS A 82 17.32 -13.83 0.74
N ALA A 83 17.04 -14.88 1.50
CA ALA A 83 16.91 -16.23 0.96
C ALA A 83 15.77 -16.33 -0.05
N GLN A 84 14.59 -15.76 0.26
CA GLN A 84 13.46 -15.70 -0.67
C GLN A 84 13.80 -14.89 -1.93
N TYR A 85 14.36 -13.71 -1.78
CA TYR A 85 14.81 -12.88 -2.90
C TYR A 85 15.83 -13.61 -3.79
N SER A 86 16.85 -14.24 -3.18
CA SER A 86 17.87 -14.97 -3.94
C SER A 86 17.32 -16.18 -4.69
N LYS A 87 16.30 -16.83 -4.12
CA LYS A 87 15.63 -17.98 -4.76
C LYS A 87 14.75 -17.57 -5.95
N TYR A 88 14.14 -16.39 -5.90
CA TYR A 88 13.18 -15.92 -6.90
C TYR A 88 13.42 -14.45 -7.29
N PRO A 89 14.61 -14.10 -7.85
CA PRO A 89 14.99 -12.71 -8.09
C PRO A 89 14.12 -11.98 -9.12
N ASP A 90 13.46 -12.71 -10.01
CA ASP A 90 12.53 -12.15 -11.00
C ASP A 90 11.12 -11.93 -10.44
N ARG A 91 10.85 -12.38 -9.22
CA ARG A 91 9.53 -12.33 -8.61
C ARG A 91 9.48 -11.33 -7.46
N PHE A 92 10.61 -11.06 -6.85
CA PHE A 92 10.69 -10.24 -5.65
C PHE A 92 11.67 -9.09 -5.79
N PHE A 93 11.34 -7.99 -5.14
CA PHE A 93 12.24 -6.90 -4.80
C PHE A 93 12.52 -6.96 -3.30
N LEU A 94 13.59 -6.33 -2.85
CA LEU A 94 14.00 -6.38 -1.45
C LEU A 94 14.06 -4.98 -0.85
N CYS A 95 13.47 -4.82 0.35
CA CYS A 95 13.48 -3.60 1.14
C CYS A 95 14.14 -3.87 2.49
N ALA A 96 15.26 -3.18 2.76
CA ALA A 96 15.95 -3.23 4.04
C ALA A 96 15.21 -2.42 5.12
N SER A 97 15.65 -2.53 6.38
CA SER A 97 15.13 -1.70 7.46
C SER A 97 16.20 -1.33 8.48
N PHE A 98 15.93 -0.35 9.32
CA PHE A 98 16.69 -0.06 10.52
C PHE A 98 15.77 0.40 11.66
N GLU A 99 16.29 0.39 12.87
CA GLU A 99 15.66 0.90 14.07
C GLU A 99 16.64 1.83 14.83
N SER A 100 16.16 2.56 15.83
CA SER A 100 16.90 3.65 16.47
C SER A 100 17.10 3.49 17.98
N SER A 101 17.07 2.27 18.51
CA SER A 101 17.25 2.03 19.97
C SER A 101 18.59 2.52 20.50
N ASN A 102 19.62 2.55 19.66
CA ASN A 102 20.95 3.00 19.99
C ASN A 102 21.25 4.44 19.55
N ILE A 103 20.25 5.29 19.45
CA ILE A 103 20.37 6.67 18.92
C ILE A 103 21.32 7.57 19.73
N ASP A 104 21.54 7.27 21.02
CA ASP A 104 22.45 8.02 21.88
C ASP A 104 23.94 7.66 21.68
N ASP A 105 24.23 6.60 20.91
CA ASP A 105 25.61 6.29 20.52
C ASP A 105 26.09 7.37 19.49
N PRO A 106 27.20 8.06 19.75
CA PRO A 106 27.71 9.05 18.79
C PRO A 106 28.00 8.50 17.40
N SER A 107 28.21 7.19 17.26
CA SER A 107 28.41 6.50 15.98
C SER A 107 27.14 5.86 15.42
N PHE A 108 25.96 6.18 15.95
CA PHE A 108 24.69 5.59 15.52
C PHE A 108 24.46 5.71 14.01
N ALA A 109 24.53 6.93 13.48
CA ALA A 109 24.27 7.17 12.06
C ALA A 109 25.26 6.44 11.16
N ASP A 110 26.56 6.45 11.51
CA ASP A 110 27.60 5.74 10.75
C ASP A 110 27.36 4.22 10.72
N LYS A 111 26.93 3.64 11.85
CA LYS A 111 26.61 2.22 11.94
C LYS A 111 25.40 1.86 11.09
N ILE A 112 24.35 2.70 11.10
CA ILE A 112 23.16 2.49 10.26
C ILE A 112 23.52 2.62 8.78
N ILE A 113 24.30 3.62 8.40
CA ILE A 113 24.75 3.81 7.02
C ILE A 113 25.55 2.60 6.54
N ALA A 114 26.53 2.13 7.31
CA ALA A 114 27.33 0.95 6.97
C ALA A 114 26.45 -0.32 6.83
N LYS A 115 25.44 -0.49 7.71
CA LYS A 115 24.48 -1.59 7.58
C LYS A 115 23.71 -1.48 6.26
N LEU A 116 23.17 -0.29 5.94
CA LEU A 116 22.37 -0.09 4.74
C LEU A 116 23.18 -0.28 3.46
N GLU A 117 24.45 0.16 3.43
CA GLU A 117 25.37 -0.11 2.30
C GLU A 117 25.55 -1.62 2.06
N ASN A 118 25.70 -2.39 3.14
CA ASN A 118 25.74 -3.85 3.03
C ASN A 118 24.41 -4.43 2.52
N ASP A 119 23.26 -3.90 2.96
CA ASP A 119 21.96 -4.38 2.53
C ASP A 119 21.71 -4.05 1.04
N PHE A 120 22.16 -2.88 0.56
CA PHE A 120 22.11 -2.52 -0.86
C PHE A 120 23.00 -3.43 -1.70
N ALA A 121 24.19 -3.78 -1.21
CA ALA A 121 25.06 -4.77 -1.85
C ALA A 121 24.43 -6.17 -1.93
N ASN A 122 23.46 -6.48 -1.04
CA ASN A 122 22.66 -7.71 -1.05
C ASN A 122 21.34 -7.56 -1.83
N GLY A 123 21.13 -6.48 -2.56
CA GLY A 123 20.00 -6.29 -3.49
C GLY A 123 18.85 -5.47 -2.97
N ALA A 124 18.91 -4.92 -1.76
CA ALA A 124 17.86 -4.02 -1.27
C ALA A 124 17.82 -2.74 -2.15
N ARG A 125 16.59 -2.31 -2.48
CA ARG A 125 16.33 -1.12 -3.31
C ARG A 125 15.64 0.01 -2.58
N MET A 126 15.15 -0.28 -1.36
CA MET A 126 14.42 0.65 -0.50
C MET A 126 14.79 0.43 0.95
N VAL A 127 14.42 1.38 1.79
CA VAL A 127 14.55 1.27 3.25
C VAL A 127 13.18 1.44 3.91
N LYS A 128 12.84 0.53 4.82
CA LYS A 128 11.65 0.62 5.69
C LYS A 128 12.02 1.25 7.02
N VAL A 129 11.20 2.20 7.45
CA VAL A 129 11.10 2.59 8.86
C VAL A 129 9.71 2.28 9.40
N TRP A 130 9.66 1.90 10.69
CA TRP A 130 8.45 1.38 11.28
C TRP A 130 7.97 2.23 12.46
N LYS A 131 6.74 2.03 12.89
CA LYS A 131 6.04 2.76 13.95
C LYS A 131 6.71 2.71 15.33
N VAL A 132 7.84 2.01 15.48
CA VAL A 132 8.69 2.16 16.67
C VAL A 132 9.10 3.60 16.88
N HIS A 133 9.32 4.36 15.79
CA HIS A 133 9.49 5.80 15.85
C HIS A 133 8.18 6.49 16.24
N GLY A 134 8.21 7.16 17.35
CA GLY A 134 7.09 7.89 17.93
C GLY A 134 6.20 7.11 18.88
N MET A 135 6.18 5.76 18.82
CA MET A 135 5.26 4.95 19.63
C MET A 135 5.92 3.96 20.58
N VAL A 136 7.15 3.52 20.32
CA VAL A 136 7.79 2.44 21.10
C VAL A 136 9.16 2.85 21.58
N THR A 137 10.09 3.15 20.64
CA THR A 137 11.50 3.36 20.97
C THR A 137 11.71 4.69 21.70
N ARG A 138 12.49 4.61 22.78
CA ARG A 138 12.87 5.76 23.63
C ARG A 138 14.38 5.92 23.64
N ASP A 139 14.83 7.16 23.77
CA ASP A 139 16.24 7.46 24.04
C ASP A 139 16.60 7.25 25.52
N GLY A 140 17.87 7.40 25.87
CA GLY A 140 18.37 7.24 27.22
C GLY A 140 17.79 8.21 28.25
N SER A 141 17.12 9.28 27.83
CA SER A 141 16.35 10.18 28.70
C SER A 141 14.90 9.70 28.93
N GLY A 142 14.47 8.63 28.24
CA GLY A 142 13.11 8.09 28.29
C GLY A 142 12.12 8.78 27.33
N LYS A 143 12.59 9.69 26.47
CA LYS A 143 11.75 10.38 25.48
C LYS A 143 11.54 9.50 24.24
N PHE A 144 10.31 9.44 23.73
CA PHE A 144 10.02 8.76 22.45
C PHE A 144 10.79 9.41 21.29
N ILE A 145 11.53 8.58 20.54
CA ILE A 145 12.28 9.01 19.37
C ILE A 145 11.30 9.23 18.23
N GLN A 146 11.20 10.47 17.75
CA GLN A 146 10.37 10.79 16.58
C GLN A 146 11.17 10.59 15.30
N ILE A 147 10.47 10.42 14.15
CA ILE A 147 11.13 10.18 12.86
C ILE A 147 11.95 11.40 12.37
N ASP A 148 11.64 12.60 12.85
CA ASP A 148 12.34 13.85 12.54
C ASP A 148 13.44 14.20 13.54
N ASP A 149 13.85 13.26 14.40
CA ASP A 149 14.93 13.44 15.35
C ASP A 149 16.22 13.79 14.58
N PRO A 150 16.91 14.90 14.94
CA PRO A 150 18.09 15.37 14.20
C PRO A 150 19.25 14.38 14.20
N ARG A 151 19.30 13.44 15.15
CA ARG A 151 20.32 12.38 15.21
C ARG A 151 20.18 11.36 14.05
N ILE A 152 18.99 11.26 13.45
CA ILE A 152 18.73 10.38 12.29
C ILE A 152 19.03 11.12 10.97
N GLN A 153 19.08 12.47 10.96
CA GLN A 153 19.24 13.24 9.72
C GLN A 153 20.40 12.78 8.83
N PRO A 154 21.60 12.41 9.34
CA PRO A 154 22.67 11.92 8.47
C PRO A 154 22.29 10.66 7.67
N VAL A 155 21.39 9.81 8.19
CA VAL A 155 20.87 8.65 7.46
C VAL A 155 19.94 9.10 6.31
N TRP A 156 19.13 10.12 6.55
CA TRP A 156 18.25 10.67 5.49
C TRP A 156 19.04 11.36 4.39
N ASP A 157 20.10 12.08 4.75
CA ASP A 157 21.02 12.75 3.81
C ASP A 157 21.72 11.70 2.93
N PHE A 158 22.21 10.61 3.53
CA PHE A 158 22.81 9.48 2.82
C PHE A 158 21.84 8.84 1.83
N LEU A 159 20.60 8.54 2.25
CA LEU A 159 19.59 7.93 1.37
C LEU A 159 19.18 8.87 0.23
N THR A 160 19.14 10.17 0.50
CA THR A 160 18.86 11.20 -0.51
C THR A 160 19.99 11.24 -1.56
N GLU A 161 21.24 11.24 -1.13
CA GLU A 161 22.41 11.21 -2.03
C GLU A 161 22.42 9.96 -2.90
N LYS A 162 22.13 8.80 -2.31
CA LYS A 162 22.04 7.52 -3.02
C LYS A 162 20.78 7.37 -3.87
N LYS A 163 19.81 8.30 -3.76
CA LYS A 163 18.48 8.22 -4.39
C LYS A 163 17.73 6.95 -4.01
N VAL A 164 17.90 6.48 -2.78
CA VAL A 164 17.19 5.30 -2.26
C VAL A 164 15.90 5.75 -1.58
N PRO A 165 14.74 5.31 -2.06
CA PRO A 165 13.45 5.68 -1.47
C PRO A 165 13.23 5.03 -0.10
N VAL A 166 12.38 5.67 0.70
CA VAL A 166 11.99 5.18 2.02
C VAL A 166 10.50 4.86 2.03
N ILE A 167 10.14 3.67 2.55
CA ILE A 167 8.75 3.36 2.91
C ILE A 167 8.58 3.50 4.42
N ALA A 168 7.65 4.34 4.86
CA ALA A 168 7.54 4.78 6.24
C ALA A 168 6.16 4.47 6.83
N HIS A 169 6.11 3.52 7.77
CA HIS A 169 4.96 3.29 8.64
C HIS A 169 5.15 4.07 9.93
N ILE A 170 4.65 5.30 9.98
CA ILE A 170 4.75 6.18 11.13
C ILE A 170 3.36 6.38 11.74
N GLY A 171 3.25 6.05 13.03
CA GLY A 171 1.99 6.03 13.75
C GLY A 171 1.05 4.89 13.33
N GLU A 172 -0.08 4.83 13.98
CA GLU A 172 -1.22 3.95 13.67
C GLU A 172 -2.38 4.81 13.14
N PRO A 173 -3.45 4.22 12.58
CA PRO A 173 -4.69 4.96 12.34
C PRO A 173 -5.19 5.67 13.61
N LEU A 174 -5.86 6.80 13.46
CA LEU A 174 -6.41 7.59 14.57
C LEU A 174 -7.20 6.73 15.58
N GLN A 175 -7.83 5.66 15.08
CA GLN A 175 -8.57 4.70 15.89
C GLN A 175 -7.74 4.04 17.02
N ALA A 176 -6.41 4.00 16.88
CA ALA A 176 -5.54 3.50 17.96
C ALA A 176 -5.58 4.38 19.23
N TRP A 177 -5.93 5.66 19.11
CA TRP A 177 -6.07 6.60 20.23
C TRP A 177 -7.49 6.72 20.75
N LEU A 178 -8.45 5.98 20.19
CA LEU A 178 -9.86 5.99 20.58
C LEU A 178 -10.25 4.68 21.28
N PRO A 179 -11.29 4.69 22.12
CA PRO A 179 -11.86 3.45 22.67
C PRO A 179 -12.23 2.47 21.55
N LEU A 180 -12.00 1.17 21.79
CA LEU A 180 -12.44 0.15 20.83
C LEU A 180 -13.97 0.17 20.74
N GLN A 181 -14.48 0.34 19.53
CA GLN A 181 -15.89 0.33 19.21
C GLN A 181 -16.23 -0.87 18.34
N GLU A 182 -17.42 -1.43 18.52
CA GLU A 182 -17.95 -2.45 17.64
C GLU A 182 -18.10 -1.86 16.22
N GLY A 183 -17.72 -2.64 15.20
CA GLY A 183 -17.72 -2.19 13.81
C GLY A 183 -16.49 -1.38 13.39
N ASN A 184 -15.59 -1.04 14.32
CA ASN A 184 -14.31 -0.41 13.96
C ASN A 184 -13.47 -1.40 13.12
N PRO A 185 -12.99 -1.01 11.91
CA PRO A 185 -12.21 -1.87 11.02
C PRO A 185 -10.96 -2.46 11.65
N HIS A 186 -10.37 -1.76 12.64
CA HIS A 186 -9.12 -2.11 13.31
C HIS A 186 -9.32 -2.78 14.69
N ALA A 187 -10.56 -2.93 15.17
CA ALA A 187 -10.82 -3.47 16.49
C ALA A 187 -10.27 -4.90 16.69
N GLY A 188 -10.29 -5.73 15.65
CA GLY A 188 -9.68 -7.07 15.67
C GLY A 188 -8.17 -6.99 15.93
N TYR A 189 -7.49 -6.15 15.14
CA TYR A 189 -6.04 -5.96 15.25
C TYR A 189 -5.62 -5.49 16.66
N TYR A 190 -6.29 -4.50 17.23
CA TYR A 190 -5.93 -3.98 18.57
C TYR A 190 -6.35 -4.92 19.72
N ARG A 191 -7.27 -5.86 19.51
CA ARG A 191 -7.50 -6.95 20.48
C ARG A 191 -6.37 -7.98 20.47
N ASP A 192 -5.84 -8.28 19.28
CA ASP A 192 -4.75 -9.26 19.10
C ASP A 192 -3.38 -8.66 19.41
N HIS A 193 -3.25 -7.32 19.30
CA HIS A 193 -2.02 -6.54 19.51
C HIS A 193 -2.28 -5.32 20.40
N PRO A 194 -2.65 -5.54 21.69
CA PRO A 194 -3.01 -4.47 22.61
C PRO A 194 -1.86 -3.48 22.88
N GLU A 195 -0.61 -3.90 22.67
CA GLU A 195 0.59 -3.06 22.80
C GLU A 195 0.65 -1.91 21.78
N TYR A 196 -0.11 -1.98 20.68
CA TYR A 196 -0.21 -0.90 19.69
C TYR A 196 -1.51 -0.09 19.79
N HIS A 197 -2.36 -0.39 20.78
CA HIS A 197 -3.55 0.39 21.05
C HIS A 197 -3.22 1.55 22.00
N ALA A 198 -2.79 2.67 21.43
CA ALA A 198 -2.29 3.84 22.14
C ALA A 198 -3.27 4.39 23.19
N TYR A 199 -4.58 4.18 23.02
CA TYR A 199 -5.61 4.52 24.02
C TYR A 199 -5.31 3.94 25.41
N ASN A 200 -4.68 2.77 25.48
CA ASN A 200 -4.32 2.11 26.73
C ASN A 200 -3.01 2.62 27.35
N PHE A 201 -2.27 3.48 26.65
CA PHE A 201 -0.93 3.94 27.02
C PHE A 201 -0.84 5.46 26.90
N PRO A 202 -1.31 6.20 27.94
CA PRO A 202 -1.39 7.67 27.89
C PRO A 202 -0.04 8.37 27.75
N GLU A 203 1.07 7.66 27.97
CA GLU A 203 2.43 8.15 27.73
C GLU A 203 2.81 8.19 26.26
N ILE A 204 2.14 7.42 25.37
CA ILE A 204 2.36 7.49 23.93
C ILE A 204 1.90 8.89 23.47
N PRO A 205 2.73 9.62 22.69
CA PRO A 205 2.36 10.93 22.18
C PRO A 205 1.02 10.92 21.45
N ALA A 206 0.31 12.04 21.48
CA ALA A 206 -0.93 12.20 20.72
C ALA A 206 -0.69 11.92 19.23
N TRP A 207 -1.72 11.42 18.53
CA TRP A 207 -1.66 11.11 17.11
C TRP A 207 -1.16 12.30 16.28
N GLU A 208 -1.65 13.50 16.58
CA GLU A 208 -1.26 14.74 15.91
C GLU A 208 0.22 15.06 16.08
N THR A 209 0.81 14.73 17.23
CA THR A 209 2.24 14.94 17.50
C THR A 209 3.10 14.04 16.60
N ILE A 210 2.71 12.78 16.46
CA ILE A 210 3.42 11.81 15.61
C ILE A 210 3.26 12.20 14.14
N MET A 211 2.06 12.60 13.72
CA MET A 211 1.80 13.06 12.35
C MET A 211 2.56 14.35 12.04
N ALA A 212 2.65 15.28 12.98
CA ALA A 212 3.43 16.51 12.81
C ALA A 212 4.93 16.24 12.66
N ALA A 213 5.49 15.30 13.44
CA ALA A 213 6.89 14.88 13.31
C ALA A 213 7.15 14.24 11.94
N ARG A 214 6.25 13.38 11.45
CA ARG A 214 6.31 12.81 10.10
C ARG A 214 6.27 13.90 9.03
N ASP A 215 5.31 14.81 9.11
CA ASP A 215 5.13 15.89 8.15
C ASP A 215 6.36 16.83 8.11
N ASN A 216 6.94 17.12 9.30
CA ASN A 216 8.19 17.87 9.42
C ASN A 216 9.38 17.15 8.77
N TRP A 217 9.50 15.83 9.00
CA TRP A 217 10.53 15.01 8.35
C TRP A 217 10.43 15.04 6.83
N ILE A 218 9.22 14.88 6.28
CA ILE A 218 8.97 14.93 4.82
C ILE A 218 9.36 16.30 4.26
N ALA A 219 8.95 17.38 4.94
CA ALA A 219 9.24 18.76 4.53
C ALA A 219 10.75 19.08 4.56
N LYS A 220 11.49 18.54 5.52
CA LYS A 220 12.95 18.73 5.65
C LYS A 220 13.76 17.97 4.62
N ASN A 221 13.19 16.94 4.01
CA ASN A 221 13.87 16.07 3.05
C ASN A 221 13.20 16.10 1.65
N PRO A 222 13.09 17.27 0.99
CA PRO A 222 12.29 17.43 -0.24
C PRO A 222 12.80 16.62 -1.44
N ASN A 223 14.05 16.17 -1.40
CA ASN A 223 14.68 15.37 -2.45
C ASN A 223 14.69 13.86 -2.13
N LEU A 224 14.20 13.45 -0.97
CA LEU A 224 14.04 12.05 -0.60
C LEU A 224 12.64 11.59 -1.03
N THR A 225 12.56 10.53 -1.83
CA THR A 225 11.27 9.90 -2.15
C THR A 225 10.76 9.13 -0.94
N ILE A 226 9.59 9.51 -0.44
CA ILE A 226 9.00 8.93 0.77
C ILE A 226 7.63 8.33 0.43
N VAL A 227 7.50 7.02 0.61
CA VAL A 227 6.22 6.32 0.53
C VAL A 227 5.65 6.20 1.94
N ALA A 228 4.62 6.98 2.25
CA ALA A 228 3.92 6.89 3.52
C ALA A 228 3.01 5.65 3.50
N ALA A 229 3.47 4.58 4.18
CA ALA A 229 2.77 3.30 4.23
C ALA A 229 1.37 3.43 4.83
N HIS A 230 0.46 2.53 4.42
CA HIS A 230 -0.89 2.45 4.98
C HIS A 230 -1.68 3.76 4.84
N MET A 231 -1.61 4.40 3.65
CA MET A 231 -2.21 5.71 3.40
C MET A 231 -1.70 6.79 4.38
N GLY A 232 -0.44 6.65 4.83
CA GLY A 232 0.19 7.56 5.79
C GLY A 232 -0.47 7.55 7.17
N SER A 233 -1.09 6.44 7.58
CA SER A 233 -1.85 6.30 8.84
C SER A 233 -3.05 7.26 8.94
N MET A 234 -3.56 7.75 7.79
CA MET A 234 -4.70 8.67 7.67
C MET A 234 -5.83 8.10 6.83
N SER A 235 -5.86 6.78 6.62
CA SER A 235 -6.81 6.08 5.74
C SER A 235 -8.29 6.29 6.08
N HIS A 236 -8.60 6.67 7.31
CA HIS A 236 -9.95 6.97 7.78
C HIS A 236 -10.57 8.21 7.10
N ASP A 237 -9.74 9.09 6.55
CA ASP A 237 -10.19 10.26 5.78
C ASP A 237 -9.20 10.57 4.64
N LEU A 238 -9.62 10.30 3.40
CA LEU A 238 -8.80 10.55 2.20
C LEU A 238 -8.53 12.05 1.95
N ASP A 239 -9.32 12.97 2.52
CA ASP A 239 -9.04 14.40 2.41
C ASP A 239 -7.77 14.78 3.17
N LEU A 240 -7.50 14.14 4.32
CA LEU A 240 -6.25 14.32 5.05
C LEU A 240 -5.04 13.81 4.26
N VAL A 241 -5.21 12.69 3.54
CA VAL A 241 -4.16 12.15 2.65
C VAL A 241 -3.93 13.09 1.48
N ALA A 242 -5.02 13.56 0.85
CA ALA A 242 -4.98 14.50 -0.28
C ALA A 242 -4.25 15.79 0.06
N GLU A 243 -4.54 16.39 1.23
CA GLU A 243 -3.87 17.60 1.72
C GLU A 243 -2.33 17.41 1.81
N ARG A 244 -1.86 16.25 2.28
CA ARG A 244 -0.42 15.95 2.39
C ARG A 244 0.20 15.68 1.03
N LEU A 245 -0.50 14.98 0.14
CA LEU A 245 -0.03 14.79 -1.24
C LEU A 245 0.07 16.12 -2.00
N ASP A 246 -0.86 17.05 -1.81
CA ASP A 246 -0.80 18.39 -2.41
C ASP A 246 0.37 19.21 -1.83
N LYS A 247 0.64 19.07 -0.52
CA LYS A 247 1.67 19.84 0.18
C LYS A 247 3.09 19.31 -0.06
N TYR A 248 3.26 17.99 -0.18
CA TYR A 248 4.57 17.34 -0.23
C TYR A 248 4.78 16.60 -1.56
N PRO A 249 5.44 17.22 -2.56
CA PRO A 249 5.66 16.60 -3.86
C PRO A 249 6.46 15.28 -3.81
N ASN A 250 7.30 15.09 -2.80
CA ASN A 250 8.15 13.93 -2.58
C ASN A 250 7.44 12.80 -1.80
N MET A 251 6.18 12.98 -1.39
CA MET A 251 5.41 11.96 -0.70
C MET A 251 4.55 11.16 -1.68
N LEU A 252 4.57 9.85 -1.55
CA LEU A 252 3.64 8.89 -2.15
C LEU A 252 2.95 8.11 -1.03
N VAL A 253 1.92 7.32 -1.37
CA VAL A 253 1.22 6.44 -0.41
C VAL A 253 0.96 5.07 -1.01
N GLU A 254 0.72 4.06 -0.15
CA GLU A 254 0.26 2.74 -0.57
C GLU A 254 -0.90 2.24 0.33
N THR A 255 -1.66 1.28 -0.18
CA THR A 255 -2.98 0.89 0.37
C THR A 255 -2.96 -0.26 1.36
N ALA A 256 -1.79 -0.83 1.68
CA ALA A 256 -1.66 -2.02 2.52
C ALA A 256 -2.47 -1.91 3.82
N ALA A 257 -3.20 -2.96 4.15
CA ALA A 257 -4.04 -3.09 5.34
C ALA A 257 -5.16 -2.03 5.51
N ARG A 258 -5.38 -1.11 4.56
CA ARG A 258 -6.31 0.03 4.72
C ARG A 258 -7.58 -0.04 3.87
N TRP A 259 -7.80 -1.12 3.17
CA TRP A 259 -9.00 -1.32 2.37
C TRP A 259 -10.31 -1.16 3.17
N PRO A 260 -10.43 -1.62 4.43
CA PRO A 260 -11.64 -1.38 5.21
C PRO A 260 -11.97 0.10 5.43
N ASP A 261 -10.96 0.94 5.65
CA ASP A 261 -11.17 2.39 5.79
C ASP A 261 -11.55 3.05 4.47
N ILE A 262 -10.92 2.59 3.38
CA ILE A 262 -11.14 3.14 2.03
C ILE A 262 -12.57 2.86 1.56
N VAL A 263 -13.04 1.61 1.69
CA VAL A 263 -14.36 1.20 1.19
C VAL A 263 -15.54 1.70 2.03
N LEU A 264 -15.28 2.23 3.23
CA LEU A 264 -16.29 2.89 4.08
C LEU A 264 -16.57 4.33 3.66
N GLN A 265 -15.68 4.95 2.89
CA GLN A 265 -15.86 6.31 2.40
C GLN A 265 -16.75 6.34 1.16
N ASP A 266 -17.27 7.51 0.83
CA ASP A 266 -18.09 7.70 -0.37
C ASP A 266 -17.35 7.24 -1.62
N PRO A 267 -17.92 6.34 -2.45
CA PRO A 267 -17.24 5.77 -3.62
C PRO A 267 -16.82 6.83 -4.66
N GLU A 268 -17.58 7.91 -4.83
CA GLU A 268 -17.22 8.98 -5.74
C GLU A 268 -16.03 9.78 -5.20
N LYS A 269 -16.00 10.06 -3.89
CA LYS A 269 -14.84 10.65 -3.23
C LYS A 269 -13.59 9.79 -3.43
N VAL A 270 -13.69 8.48 -3.20
CA VAL A 270 -12.57 7.53 -3.38
C VAL A 270 -12.12 7.52 -4.84
N ARG A 271 -13.06 7.42 -5.80
CA ARG A 271 -12.74 7.47 -7.23
C ARG A 271 -11.97 8.74 -7.60
N ASN A 272 -12.47 9.90 -7.17
CA ASN A 272 -11.85 11.19 -7.47
C ASN A 272 -10.46 11.32 -6.85
N PHE A 273 -10.24 10.77 -5.66
CA PHE A 273 -8.92 10.67 -5.05
C PHE A 273 -7.94 9.86 -5.92
N PHE A 274 -8.30 8.65 -6.34
CA PHE A 274 -7.45 7.81 -7.20
C PHE A 274 -7.19 8.44 -8.57
N LEU A 275 -8.16 9.13 -9.16
CA LEU A 275 -7.97 9.84 -10.42
C LEU A 275 -7.01 11.03 -10.28
N LYS A 276 -7.15 11.82 -9.21
CA LYS A 276 -6.31 13.01 -8.98
C LYS A 276 -4.86 12.62 -8.67
N TYR A 277 -4.67 11.58 -7.85
CA TYR A 277 -3.35 11.17 -7.36
C TYR A 277 -2.85 9.87 -8.03
N GLN A 278 -3.28 9.60 -9.27
CA GLN A 278 -3.00 8.38 -10.01
C GLN A 278 -1.51 8.04 -10.12
N ASP A 279 -0.62 9.04 -10.06
CA ASP A 279 0.84 8.89 -10.14
C ASP A 279 1.51 8.77 -8.75
N ARG A 280 0.73 8.72 -7.67
CA ARG A 280 1.22 8.86 -6.29
C ARG A 280 0.71 7.77 -5.34
N VAL A 281 -0.18 6.90 -5.81
CA VAL A 281 -0.78 5.82 -5.00
C VAL A 281 -0.36 4.47 -5.57
N MET A 282 0.06 3.54 -4.70
CA MET A 282 0.50 2.19 -5.06
C MET A 282 -0.32 1.11 -4.35
N TYR A 283 -0.38 -0.06 -4.97
CA TYR A 283 -1.02 -1.24 -4.40
C TYR A 283 -0.13 -1.90 -3.35
N GLY A 284 -0.66 -2.22 -2.19
CA GLY A 284 -0.02 -3.00 -1.15
C GLY A 284 -1.04 -3.81 -0.36
N THR A 285 -0.61 -4.93 0.24
CA THR A 285 -1.50 -5.83 0.97
C THR A 285 -1.21 -5.95 2.45
N ASP A 286 0.04 -5.91 2.87
CA ASP A 286 0.53 -6.22 4.21
C ASP A 286 0.33 -7.71 4.57
N PHE A 287 0.38 -8.60 3.58
CA PHE A 287 0.32 -10.03 3.85
C PHE A 287 1.65 -10.56 4.38
N GLU A 288 1.55 -11.46 5.35
CA GLU A 288 2.69 -12.03 6.06
C GLU A 288 2.77 -13.55 5.93
N ILE A 289 3.99 -14.07 5.75
CA ILE A 289 4.35 -15.49 5.89
C ILE A 289 5.56 -15.54 6.81
N ASP A 290 5.32 -15.52 8.12
CA ASP A 290 6.32 -15.25 9.15
C ASP A 290 7.04 -16.47 9.69
N THR A 291 6.49 -17.65 9.47
CA THR A 291 7.03 -18.91 10.02
C THR A 291 7.38 -19.87 8.91
N PRO A 292 8.38 -20.72 9.09
CA PRO A 292 8.65 -21.84 8.19
C PRO A 292 7.41 -22.72 7.99
N PHE A 293 7.36 -23.45 6.87
CA PHE A 293 6.28 -24.40 6.60
C PHE A 293 6.27 -25.49 7.66
N ASP A 294 5.08 -25.74 8.24
CA ASP A 294 4.81 -26.82 9.17
C ASP A 294 3.77 -27.76 8.56
N PRO A 295 4.13 -29.01 8.21
CA PRO A 295 3.17 -29.97 7.63
C PRO A 295 1.95 -30.24 8.49
N SER A 296 2.04 -30.07 9.82
CA SER A 296 0.91 -30.24 10.74
C SER A 296 -0.13 -29.12 10.63
N LYS A 297 0.22 -27.97 10.01
CA LYS A 297 -0.62 -26.78 9.81
C LYS A 297 -1.00 -26.55 8.35
N LYS A 298 -0.98 -27.61 7.55
CA LYS A 298 -1.29 -27.52 6.10
C LYS A 298 -2.67 -26.93 5.81
N GLU A 299 -3.66 -27.22 6.64
CA GLU A 299 -5.02 -26.66 6.49
C GLU A 299 -5.04 -25.15 6.75
N ASP A 300 -4.29 -24.67 7.74
CA ASP A 300 -4.14 -23.24 8.03
C ASP A 300 -3.47 -22.53 6.85
N ASP A 301 -2.46 -23.13 6.24
CA ASP A 301 -1.80 -22.58 5.06
C ASP A 301 -2.73 -22.52 3.82
N MET A 302 -3.61 -23.52 3.65
CA MET A 302 -4.62 -23.49 2.59
C MET A 302 -5.65 -22.38 2.86
N GLY A 303 -6.11 -22.22 4.08
CA GLY A 303 -7.00 -21.13 4.49
C GLY A 303 -6.36 -19.75 4.28
N ARG A 304 -5.05 -19.61 4.53
CA ARG A 304 -4.28 -18.40 4.25
C ARG A 304 -4.25 -18.09 2.76
N ARG A 305 -3.94 -19.08 1.91
CA ARG A 305 -3.99 -18.96 0.44
C ARG A 305 -5.34 -18.45 -0.04
N ASP A 306 -6.42 -19.09 0.41
CA ASP A 306 -7.79 -18.75 -0.02
C ASP A 306 -8.17 -17.34 0.44
N ASN A 307 -7.74 -16.92 1.63
CA ASN A 307 -7.92 -15.56 2.11
C ASN A 307 -7.13 -14.53 1.29
N MET A 308 -5.89 -14.82 0.90
CA MET A 308 -5.10 -13.96 0.02
C MET A 308 -5.78 -13.81 -1.35
N ASP A 309 -6.16 -14.93 -1.97
CA ASP A 309 -6.84 -14.96 -3.27
C ASP A 309 -8.16 -14.17 -3.24
N LYS A 310 -8.98 -14.40 -2.22
CA LYS A 310 -10.23 -13.66 -2.01
C LYS A 310 -9.99 -12.15 -1.89
N ARG A 311 -8.97 -11.74 -1.12
CA ARG A 311 -8.66 -10.32 -0.93
C ARG A 311 -8.16 -9.67 -2.21
N PHE A 312 -7.30 -10.33 -2.98
CA PHE A 312 -6.89 -9.83 -4.30
C PHE A 312 -8.12 -9.62 -5.22
N GLY A 313 -9.05 -10.58 -5.23
CA GLY A 313 -10.30 -10.48 -5.98
C GLY A 313 -11.17 -9.30 -5.54
N LEU A 314 -11.38 -9.12 -4.23
CA LEU A 314 -12.16 -8.00 -3.69
C LEU A 314 -11.55 -6.64 -4.04
N HIS A 315 -10.22 -6.51 -3.97
CA HIS A 315 -9.54 -5.26 -4.33
C HIS A 315 -9.68 -4.97 -5.82
N TRP A 316 -9.52 -5.99 -6.67
CA TRP A 316 -9.71 -5.86 -8.11
C TRP A 316 -11.14 -5.47 -8.45
N GLU A 317 -12.13 -6.17 -7.92
CA GLU A 317 -13.55 -5.91 -8.16
C GLU A 317 -13.97 -4.51 -7.70
N TYR A 318 -13.49 -4.07 -6.52
CA TYR A 318 -13.75 -2.73 -6.03
C TYR A 318 -13.21 -1.64 -6.97
N LEU A 319 -11.99 -1.82 -7.48
CA LEU A 319 -11.33 -0.80 -8.31
C LEU A 319 -11.78 -0.80 -9.77
N SER A 320 -12.05 -1.98 -10.35
CA SER A 320 -12.31 -2.14 -11.78
C SER A 320 -13.78 -2.34 -12.14
N GLY A 321 -14.60 -2.81 -11.20
CA GLY A 321 -16.05 -2.99 -11.39
C GLY A 321 -16.83 -1.68 -11.40
N ASN A 322 -18.14 -1.76 -11.71
CA ASN A 322 -19.05 -0.61 -11.69
C ASN A 322 -20.38 -0.92 -10.97
N ASP A 323 -20.44 -2.01 -10.22
CA ASP A 323 -21.65 -2.51 -9.56
C ASP A 323 -21.58 -2.37 -8.04
N SER A 324 -22.71 -2.66 -7.38
CA SER A 324 -22.74 -2.83 -5.93
C SER A 324 -21.87 -4.01 -5.53
N LEU A 325 -21.06 -3.83 -4.51
CA LEU A 325 -20.12 -4.81 -4.00
C LEU A 325 -20.39 -5.11 -2.52
N PHE A 326 -20.47 -6.40 -2.16
CA PHE A 326 -20.40 -6.83 -0.78
C PHE A 326 -18.94 -7.13 -0.43
N PHE A 327 -18.30 -6.17 0.24
CA PHE A 327 -16.89 -6.27 0.63
C PHE A 327 -16.76 -7.09 1.92
N ASP A 328 -16.40 -8.38 1.78
CA ASP A 328 -16.30 -9.36 2.87
C ASP A 328 -14.86 -9.82 3.10
N ARG A 329 -14.22 -9.28 4.13
CA ARG A 329 -12.88 -9.70 4.61
C ARG A 329 -12.93 -10.63 5.85
N GLY A 330 -14.03 -11.29 6.08
CA GLY A 330 -14.24 -12.15 7.26
C GLY A 330 -14.71 -11.35 8.48
N SER A 331 -13.80 -10.82 9.30
CA SER A 331 -14.14 -10.02 10.48
C SER A 331 -14.69 -8.62 10.16
N PHE A 332 -14.49 -8.12 8.94
CA PHE A 332 -15.00 -6.83 8.46
C PHE A 332 -15.85 -7.05 7.20
N LYS A 333 -17.08 -6.57 7.21
CA LYS A 333 -18.03 -6.71 6.10
C LYS A 333 -18.81 -5.40 5.92
N THR A 334 -18.97 -4.98 4.69
CA THR A 334 -19.77 -3.80 4.34
C THR A 334 -20.31 -3.89 2.92
N HIS A 335 -21.39 -3.16 2.64
CA HIS A 335 -21.85 -2.89 1.29
C HIS A 335 -21.23 -1.58 0.79
N THR A 336 -20.75 -1.59 -0.43
CA THR A 336 -20.18 -0.42 -1.11
C THR A 336 -20.48 -0.48 -2.60
N HIS A 337 -19.96 0.44 -3.37
CA HIS A 337 -19.96 0.40 -4.84
C HIS A 337 -18.53 0.35 -5.35
N SER A 338 -18.29 -0.43 -6.39
CA SER A 338 -17.05 -0.43 -7.15
C SER A 338 -16.85 0.92 -7.83
N ILE A 339 -15.60 1.35 -7.96
CA ILE A 339 -15.29 2.73 -8.36
C ILE A 339 -14.87 2.87 -9.83
N ASN A 340 -14.86 1.79 -10.60
CA ASN A 340 -14.65 1.76 -12.06
C ASN A 340 -13.50 2.68 -12.53
N LEU A 341 -12.29 2.43 -12.05
CA LEU A 341 -11.13 3.20 -12.47
C LEU A 341 -10.78 2.91 -13.94
N PRO A 342 -10.32 3.90 -14.73
CA PRO A 342 -9.78 3.67 -16.07
C PRO A 342 -8.58 2.72 -16.06
N ASP A 343 -8.38 1.96 -17.15
CA ASP A 343 -7.27 1.03 -17.30
C ASP A 343 -5.90 1.70 -17.13
N SER A 344 -5.74 2.93 -17.60
CA SER A 344 -4.51 3.69 -17.42
C SER A 344 -4.21 3.97 -15.94
N VAL A 345 -5.23 4.25 -15.13
CA VAL A 345 -5.09 4.46 -13.69
C VAL A 345 -4.81 3.15 -12.97
N LEU A 346 -5.48 2.05 -13.36
CA LEU A 346 -5.21 0.71 -12.82
C LEU A 346 -3.75 0.26 -13.09
N ARG A 347 -3.21 0.51 -14.31
CA ARG A 347 -1.81 0.19 -14.63
C ARG A 347 -0.83 0.96 -13.76
N LYS A 348 -1.05 2.26 -13.56
CA LYS A 348 -0.24 3.09 -12.67
C LYS A 348 -0.30 2.58 -11.24
N PHE A 349 -1.50 2.40 -10.70
CA PHE A 349 -1.73 1.97 -9.33
C PHE A 349 -1.12 0.60 -9.03
N TYR A 350 -1.33 -0.37 -9.92
CA TYR A 350 -0.88 -1.74 -9.69
C TYR A 350 0.60 -1.97 -10.02
N TYR A 351 1.19 -1.20 -10.94
CA TYR A 351 2.52 -1.53 -11.46
C TYR A 351 3.44 -0.33 -11.70
N GLU A 352 3.01 0.65 -12.50
CA GLU A 352 3.94 1.66 -13.05
C GLU A 352 4.53 2.54 -11.94
N ASN A 353 3.71 3.01 -10.99
CA ASN A 353 4.18 3.82 -9.86
C ASN A 353 5.19 3.05 -9.00
N ALA A 354 4.90 1.77 -8.71
CA ALA A 354 5.79 0.92 -7.94
C ALA A 354 7.12 0.71 -8.65
N MET A 355 7.11 0.44 -9.96
CA MET A 355 8.33 0.31 -10.76
C MET A 355 9.12 1.60 -10.79
N GLY A 356 8.49 2.74 -11.02
CA GLY A 356 9.15 4.04 -11.00
C GLY A 356 9.89 4.29 -9.69
N VAL A 357 9.27 3.97 -8.54
CA VAL A 357 9.93 4.07 -7.23
C VAL A 357 11.10 3.09 -7.08
N LEU A 358 10.96 1.84 -7.56
CA LEU A 358 11.96 0.78 -7.39
C LEU A 358 13.15 0.90 -8.36
N THR A 359 12.98 1.58 -9.50
CA THR A 359 14.03 1.73 -10.53
C THR A 359 14.60 3.15 -10.61
N GLY A 360 13.90 4.13 -10.03
CA GLY A 360 14.28 5.54 -10.10
C GLY A 360 14.01 6.18 -11.48
N GLU A 361 13.08 5.59 -12.26
CA GLU A 361 12.69 6.06 -13.59
C GLU A 361 11.43 6.94 -13.56
#